data_433418effefd409c089c5db89fc6a2f2
#
_entry.id   433418effefd409c089c5db89fc6a2f2
#
_cell.length_a   1.000
_cell.length_b   1.000
_cell.length_c   1.000
_cell.angle_alpha   90.00
_cell.angle_beta   90.00
_cell.angle_gamma   90.00
#
_symmetry.space_group_name_H-M   'P 1'
#
loop_
_entity.id
_entity.type
_entity.pdbx_description
1 polymer ?
#
loop_
_entity_poly.entity_id
_entity_poly.type
_entity_poly.pdbx_seq_one_letter_code
_entity_poly.pdbx_strand_id
1 'polypeptide(L)'
;MHISILLVPVLGALAQASPIISRASSWPHAPFTTSGRNMKNSLNETVVYAGVNWPGAADVMIPEGLQYQSVSTIMSKIKDLGMNVIRLTYAIEMIDDIYGAVDSSLKTAFIQALGETNGTKVLREVLTSNPSFTENTTRLEVFDAIAAEADTQQIYIHLDNHVSKGEWCCSHTDGNAWFGDTYFNIANWKRGLAFMANHAKSWPALTSMSLRNELRTTANGTGDNWVSWYENIIPAADGIHKANPSPLIFFSGLNYDTQLGTIVDGEDIGNGTSFALSDHAYADKIVWELHNYANSATNCGDIEGSLRNQGYNAMEGDSSAVNTAPVVLTEFGFDQNSGSESVYAQCIKKYLTTLPGGPGGWMQWVISGSYYIREGGQDKDETWGLLNHEWSDWRNQTATDYTKSFVDETLA
;
A
#
# COMPACT_ATOMS: atom_id res chain seq x y z
N MET A 1 -9.85 81.97 27.87
CA MET A 1 -9.26 80.95 27.04
C MET A 1 -9.62 79.59 27.60
N HIS A 2 -10.72 79.00 27.10
CA HIS A 2 -11.28 77.74 27.63
C HIS A 2 -10.86 76.64 26.69
N ILE A 3 -10.12 75.65 27.18
CA ILE A 3 -9.71 74.47 26.44
C ILE A 3 -10.70 73.36 26.76
N SER A 4 -11.51 72.96 25.77
CA SER A 4 -12.40 71.82 25.86
C SER A 4 -11.63 70.55 25.43
N ILE A 5 -11.54 69.60 26.35
CA ILE A 5 -10.94 68.25 26.05
C ILE A 5 -12.10 67.35 25.58
N LEU A 6 -12.04 66.91 24.37
CA LEU A 6 -12.92 65.86 23.82
C LEU A 6 -12.40 64.48 24.25
N LEU A 7 -13.14 63.72 24.99
CA LEU A 7 -12.97 62.32 25.27
C LEU A 7 -13.59 61.52 24.11
N VAL A 8 -12.78 60.71 23.41
CA VAL A 8 -13.24 59.73 22.44
C VAL A 8 -13.35 58.35 23.14
N PRO A 9 -14.52 57.70 23.10
CA PRO A 9 -14.64 56.36 23.67
C PRO A 9 -14.05 55.34 22.73
N VAL A 10 -13.06 54.55 23.21
CA VAL A 10 -12.55 53.37 22.53
C VAL A 10 -13.54 52.22 22.74
N LEU A 11 -14.31 51.88 21.72
CA LEU A 11 -15.09 50.62 21.70
C LEU A 11 -14.14 49.45 21.48
N GLY A 12 -13.87 48.69 22.53
CA GLY A 12 -13.20 47.40 22.45
C GLY A 12 -14.14 46.36 21.81
N ALA A 13 -13.84 45.93 20.60
CA ALA A 13 -14.50 44.77 19.98
C ALA A 13 -14.05 43.50 20.68
N LEU A 14 -14.92 42.88 21.46
CA LEU A 14 -14.77 41.52 21.98
C LEU A 14 -14.93 40.57 20.79
N ALA A 15 -13.84 40.01 20.30
CA ALA A 15 -13.86 38.89 19.37
C ALA A 15 -14.43 37.67 20.10
N GLN A 16 -15.67 37.31 19.80
CA GLN A 16 -16.23 36.02 20.22
C GLN A 16 -15.53 34.92 19.44
N ALA A 17 -14.72 34.11 20.11
CA ALA A 17 -14.22 32.87 19.57
C ALA A 17 -15.43 31.95 19.36
N SER A 18 -15.76 31.71 18.10
CA SER A 18 -16.72 30.65 17.72
C SER A 18 -16.21 29.32 18.26
N PRO A 19 -17.04 28.48 18.90
CA PRO A 19 -16.62 27.16 19.30
C PRO A 19 -16.23 26.39 18.06
N ILE A 20 -15.02 25.84 18.03
CA ILE A 20 -14.62 24.85 17.06
C ILE A 20 -15.50 23.63 17.36
N ILE A 21 -16.60 23.49 16.63
CA ILE A 21 -17.37 22.25 16.63
C ILE A 21 -16.43 21.23 16.00
N SER A 22 -15.80 20.40 16.82
CA SER A 22 -15.14 19.17 16.38
C SER A 22 -16.20 18.38 15.61
N ARG A 23 -16.10 18.36 14.27
CA ARG A 23 -16.87 17.46 13.46
C ARG A 23 -16.54 16.07 13.97
N ALA A 24 -17.53 15.34 14.48
CA ALA A 24 -17.35 13.92 14.76
C ALA A 24 -16.71 13.30 13.51
N SER A 25 -15.55 12.66 13.66
CA SER A 25 -14.81 12.11 12.52
C SER A 25 -15.72 11.09 11.86
N SER A 26 -16.05 11.33 10.59
CA SER A 26 -16.71 10.34 9.74
C SER A 26 -15.71 9.24 9.42
N TRP A 27 -16.22 8.06 8.97
CA TRP A 27 -15.33 7.04 8.41
C TRP A 27 -14.29 7.70 7.49
N PRO A 28 -13.02 7.29 7.52
CA PRO A 28 -12.40 6.13 8.19
C PRO A 28 -11.98 6.38 9.65
N HIS A 29 -12.37 7.48 10.27
CA HIS A 29 -11.92 7.90 11.58
C HIS A 29 -10.39 8.15 11.64
N ALA A 30 -9.86 8.79 10.59
CA ALA A 30 -8.47 9.24 10.55
C ALA A 30 -8.20 10.37 11.56
N PRO A 31 -6.95 10.65 11.95
CA PRO A 31 -5.74 9.93 11.54
C PRO A 31 -5.58 8.57 12.26
N PHE A 32 -4.90 7.64 11.60
CA PHE A 32 -4.49 6.39 12.24
C PHE A 32 -3.17 6.57 12.97
N THR A 33 -3.00 5.82 14.06
CA THR A 33 -1.76 5.75 14.86
C THR A 33 -1.43 4.30 15.20
N THR A 34 -0.25 4.06 15.73
CA THR A 34 0.14 2.77 16.29
C THR A 34 0.27 2.85 17.81
N SER A 35 -0.06 1.75 18.50
CA SER A 35 0.12 1.60 19.94
C SER A 35 0.56 0.15 20.23
N GLY A 36 1.85 -0.04 20.49
CA GLY A 36 2.44 -1.37 20.52
C GLY A 36 2.15 -2.11 19.21
N ARG A 37 1.64 -3.31 19.28
CA ARG A 37 1.31 -4.15 18.12
C ARG A 37 0.03 -3.75 17.35
N ASN A 38 -0.70 -2.72 17.76
CA ASN A 38 -2.02 -2.41 17.21
C ASN A 38 -2.01 -1.12 16.39
N MET A 39 -2.67 -1.15 15.25
CA MET A 39 -3.12 0.06 14.56
C MET A 39 -4.39 0.57 15.25
N LYS A 40 -4.49 1.89 15.43
CA LYS A 40 -5.60 2.59 16.08
C LYS A 40 -6.15 3.68 15.18
N ASN A 41 -7.49 3.81 15.13
CA ASN A 41 -8.13 4.98 14.54
C ASN A 41 -8.25 6.13 15.56
N SER A 42 -8.77 7.27 15.14
CA SER A 42 -8.95 8.46 16.01
C SER A 42 -9.94 8.27 17.16
N LEU A 43 -10.75 7.21 17.14
CA LEU A 43 -11.63 6.80 18.24
C LEU A 43 -10.93 5.85 19.22
N ASN A 44 -9.63 5.57 19.01
CA ASN A 44 -8.83 4.60 19.75
C ASN A 44 -9.32 3.14 19.62
N GLU A 45 -10.08 2.85 18.56
CA GLU A 45 -10.47 1.50 18.22
C GLU A 45 -9.33 0.79 17.48
N THR A 46 -9.14 -0.51 17.75
CA THR A 46 -8.18 -1.32 16.99
C THR A 46 -8.69 -1.55 15.58
N VAL A 47 -7.84 -1.31 14.59
CA VAL A 47 -8.10 -1.60 13.19
C VAL A 47 -7.16 -2.71 12.75
N VAL A 48 -7.70 -3.74 12.12
CA VAL A 48 -6.94 -4.82 11.48
C VAL A 48 -7.24 -4.76 9.99
N TYR A 49 -6.20 -4.88 9.15
CA TYR A 49 -6.37 -4.95 7.71
C TYR A 49 -6.62 -6.40 7.28
N ALA A 50 -7.66 -6.61 6.48
CA ALA A 50 -7.91 -7.84 5.75
C ALA A 50 -8.28 -7.46 4.32
N GLY A 51 -7.39 -7.72 3.36
CA GLY A 51 -7.59 -7.15 2.03
C GLY A 51 -6.81 -7.81 0.91
N VAL A 52 -6.68 -7.07 -0.17
CA VAL A 52 -6.11 -7.57 -1.42
C VAL A 52 -5.27 -6.51 -2.13
N ASN A 53 -4.28 -6.97 -2.89
CA ASN A 53 -3.49 -6.13 -3.78
C ASN A 53 -4.27 -5.85 -5.08
N TRP A 54 -4.29 -4.57 -5.50
CA TRP A 54 -4.78 -4.14 -6.80
C TRP A 54 -3.62 -3.50 -7.58
N PRO A 55 -3.00 -4.24 -8.52
CA PRO A 55 -1.87 -3.75 -9.28
C PRO A 55 -2.21 -2.57 -10.19
N GLY A 56 -1.36 -1.55 -10.16
CA GLY A 56 -1.44 -0.37 -11.00
C GLY A 56 -0.07 0.17 -11.40
N ALA A 57 1.00 -0.55 -11.06
CA ALA A 57 2.38 -0.10 -11.22
C ALA A 57 3.09 -0.68 -12.46
N ALA A 58 2.42 -1.56 -13.25
CA ALA A 58 3.01 -2.19 -14.42
C ALA A 58 3.14 -1.19 -15.61
N ASP A 59 3.51 -1.68 -16.78
CA ASP A 59 3.89 -0.90 -17.96
C ASP A 59 2.91 0.22 -18.37
N VAL A 60 1.61 0.00 -18.15
CA VAL A 60 0.59 1.03 -18.45
C VAL A 60 0.52 2.09 -17.35
N MET A 61 0.87 1.72 -16.12
CA MET A 61 0.72 2.55 -14.91
C MET A 61 -0.74 3.02 -14.70
N ILE A 62 -1.68 2.10 -14.95
CA ILE A 62 -3.11 2.24 -14.69
C ILE A 62 -3.55 0.97 -13.97
N PRO A 63 -4.35 1.06 -12.90
CA PRO A 63 -4.87 -0.12 -12.20
C PRO A 63 -5.56 -1.10 -13.15
N GLU A 64 -5.22 -2.38 -12.98
CA GLU A 64 -5.60 -3.47 -13.90
C GLU A 64 -7.10 -3.77 -13.90
N GLY A 65 -7.61 -4.37 -14.98
CA GLY A 65 -8.97 -4.89 -15.07
C GLY A 65 -10.04 -3.91 -15.56
N LEU A 66 -9.70 -2.64 -15.74
CA LEU A 66 -10.69 -1.59 -16.11
C LEU A 66 -11.24 -1.77 -17.53
N GLN A 67 -10.59 -2.55 -18.39
CA GLN A 67 -11.14 -2.93 -19.71
C GLN A 67 -12.35 -3.87 -19.57
N TYR A 68 -12.39 -4.63 -18.50
CA TYR A 68 -13.44 -5.62 -18.26
C TYR A 68 -14.53 -5.12 -17.32
N GLN A 69 -14.16 -4.41 -16.26
CA GLN A 69 -15.10 -3.99 -15.23
C GLN A 69 -14.93 -2.51 -14.87
N SER A 70 -15.98 -1.90 -14.33
CA SER A 70 -15.90 -0.57 -13.75
C SER A 70 -15.13 -0.61 -12.41
N VAL A 71 -14.55 0.54 -12.04
CA VAL A 71 -13.97 0.75 -10.71
C VAL A 71 -14.96 0.31 -9.63
N SER A 72 -16.22 0.73 -9.73
CA SER A 72 -17.25 0.42 -8.74
C SER A 72 -17.54 -1.09 -8.65
N THR A 73 -17.57 -1.80 -9.78
CA THR A 73 -17.80 -3.25 -9.82
C THR A 73 -16.65 -4.01 -9.13
N ILE A 74 -15.40 -3.65 -9.42
CA ILE A 74 -14.24 -4.30 -8.80
C ILE A 74 -14.24 -4.05 -7.28
N MET A 75 -14.48 -2.82 -6.85
CA MET A 75 -14.56 -2.47 -5.43
C MET A 75 -15.71 -3.21 -4.73
N SER A 76 -16.86 -3.35 -5.38
CA SER A 76 -17.99 -4.11 -4.82
C SER A 76 -17.65 -5.58 -4.61
N LYS A 77 -16.92 -6.22 -5.54
CA LYS A 77 -16.46 -7.59 -5.37
C LYS A 77 -15.52 -7.75 -4.16
N ILE A 78 -14.61 -6.79 -3.96
CA ILE A 78 -13.72 -6.77 -2.78
C ILE A 78 -14.56 -6.63 -1.50
N LYS A 79 -15.55 -5.74 -1.52
CA LYS A 79 -16.48 -5.55 -0.39
C LYS A 79 -17.32 -6.80 -0.10
N ASP A 80 -17.76 -7.53 -1.11
CA ASP A 80 -18.57 -8.76 -1.00
C ASP A 80 -17.80 -9.91 -0.32
N LEU A 81 -16.46 -9.89 -0.39
CA LEU A 81 -15.60 -10.77 0.41
C LEU A 81 -15.49 -10.35 1.88
N GLY A 82 -16.01 -9.17 2.25
CA GLY A 82 -15.86 -8.59 3.58
C GLY A 82 -14.53 -7.86 3.78
N MET A 83 -13.69 -7.76 2.77
CA MET A 83 -12.40 -7.07 2.86
C MET A 83 -12.58 -5.58 3.15
N ASN A 84 -11.65 -5.01 3.93
CA ASN A 84 -11.68 -3.63 4.36
C ASN A 84 -10.54 -2.76 3.83
N VAL A 85 -9.59 -3.31 3.07
CA VAL A 85 -8.45 -2.58 2.53
C VAL A 85 -8.05 -3.08 1.15
N ILE A 86 -7.59 -2.16 0.30
CA ILE A 86 -6.84 -2.47 -0.92
C ILE A 86 -5.41 -1.95 -0.80
N ARG A 87 -4.44 -2.74 -1.25
CA ARG A 87 -3.07 -2.27 -1.51
C ARG A 87 -3.00 -1.87 -2.99
N LEU A 88 -3.07 -0.55 -3.21
CA LEU A 88 -3.09 0.05 -4.55
C LEU A 88 -1.66 0.41 -4.93
N THR A 89 -1.10 -0.28 -5.93
CA THR A 89 0.30 -0.12 -6.31
C THR A 89 0.48 0.97 -7.38
N TYR A 90 1.56 1.75 -7.28
CA TYR A 90 1.92 2.76 -8.28
C TYR A 90 3.44 2.78 -8.56
N ALA A 91 3.82 3.31 -9.72
CA ALA A 91 5.21 3.52 -10.13
C ALA A 91 5.64 4.97 -9.93
N ILE A 92 6.91 5.20 -9.55
CA ILE A 92 7.49 6.57 -9.47
C ILE A 92 7.50 7.26 -10.84
N GLU A 93 7.69 6.50 -11.92
CA GLU A 93 7.68 7.01 -13.30
C GLU A 93 6.41 7.79 -13.61
N MET A 94 5.25 7.38 -13.09
CA MET A 94 4.00 8.13 -13.23
C MET A 94 4.15 9.57 -12.72
N ILE A 95 4.88 9.75 -11.63
CA ILE A 95 5.12 11.07 -11.03
C ILE A 95 6.24 11.80 -11.75
N ASP A 96 7.26 11.09 -12.23
CA ASP A 96 8.35 11.66 -13.03
C ASP A 96 7.81 12.24 -14.34
N ASP A 97 6.84 11.58 -14.97
CA ASP A 97 6.13 12.08 -16.16
C ASP A 97 5.43 13.42 -15.87
N ILE A 98 4.75 13.54 -14.74
CA ILE A 98 4.11 14.80 -14.30
C ILE A 98 5.15 15.93 -14.16
N TYR A 99 6.29 15.65 -13.53
CA TYR A 99 7.37 16.62 -13.38
C TYR A 99 8.11 16.92 -14.70
N GLY A 100 8.11 15.96 -15.61
CA GLY A 100 8.77 16.09 -16.93
C GLY A 100 7.96 16.90 -17.91
N ALA A 101 6.66 16.80 -17.92
CA ALA A 101 5.79 17.46 -18.88
C ALA A 101 4.32 17.54 -18.44
N VAL A 102 3.61 16.40 -18.39
CA VAL A 102 2.17 16.31 -18.13
C VAL A 102 1.86 14.90 -17.60
N ASP A 103 0.88 14.77 -16.73
CA ASP A 103 0.30 13.49 -16.39
C ASP A 103 -0.27 12.81 -17.64
N SER A 104 0.17 11.57 -17.91
CA SER A 104 -0.18 10.86 -19.13
C SER A 104 -1.67 10.52 -19.18
N SER A 105 -2.33 10.85 -20.31
CA SER A 105 -3.71 10.47 -20.52
C SER A 105 -3.86 8.95 -20.74
N LEU A 106 -5.08 8.41 -20.51
CA LEU A 106 -5.41 7.01 -20.79
C LEU A 106 -5.02 6.62 -22.22
N LYS A 107 -5.33 7.49 -23.21
CA LYS A 107 -4.94 7.25 -24.60
C LYS A 107 -3.43 7.10 -24.78
N THR A 108 -2.67 8.04 -24.23
CA THR A 108 -1.22 8.02 -24.30
C THR A 108 -0.66 6.78 -23.62
N ALA A 109 -1.11 6.47 -22.41
CA ALA A 109 -0.64 5.36 -21.60
C ALA A 109 -0.86 4.00 -22.29
N PHE A 110 -2.08 3.74 -22.77
CA PHE A 110 -2.39 2.48 -23.45
C PHE A 110 -1.67 2.32 -24.78
N ILE A 111 -1.62 3.38 -25.61
CA ILE A 111 -0.93 3.30 -26.91
C ILE A 111 0.57 3.13 -26.72
N GLN A 112 1.16 3.82 -25.75
CA GLN A 112 2.60 3.73 -25.47
C GLN A 112 3.01 2.34 -24.99
N ALA A 113 2.23 1.73 -24.09
CA ALA A 113 2.53 0.42 -23.53
C ALA A 113 2.16 -0.75 -24.44
N LEU A 114 1.02 -0.66 -25.15
CA LEU A 114 0.44 -1.79 -25.90
C LEU A 114 0.56 -1.65 -27.43
N GLY A 115 1.05 -0.51 -27.92
CA GLY A 115 1.05 -0.16 -29.35
C GLY A 115 -0.31 0.37 -29.83
N GLU A 116 -0.32 1.02 -30.98
CA GLU A 116 -1.47 1.74 -31.53
C GLU A 116 -2.75 0.85 -31.61
N THR A 117 -2.62 -0.36 -32.17
CA THR A 117 -3.76 -1.24 -32.41
C THR A 117 -4.37 -1.77 -31.10
N ASN A 118 -3.56 -2.37 -30.25
CA ASN A 118 -4.05 -2.97 -29.01
C ASN A 118 -4.36 -1.89 -27.97
N GLY A 119 -3.55 -0.84 -27.86
CA GLY A 119 -3.80 0.29 -26.97
C GLY A 119 -5.12 1.00 -27.27
N THR A 120 -5.45 1.20 -28.57
CA THR A 120 -6.74 1.78 -28.97
C THR A 120 -7.91 0.84 -28.64
N LYS A 121 -7.73 -0.48 -28.80
CA LYS A 121 -8.74 -1.47 -28.44
C LYS A 121 -9.03 -1.43 -26.93
N VAL A 122 -7.99 -1.58 -26.11
CA VAL A 122 -8.10 -1.58 -24.64
C VAL A 122 -8.66 -0.26 -24.11
N LEU A 123 -8.21 0.88 -24.65
CA LEU A 123 -8.78 2.19 -24.30
C LEU A 123 -10.28 2.23 -24.51
N ARG A 124 -10.78 1.74 -25.65
CA ARG A 124 -12.23 1.71 -25.94
C ARG A 124 -12.99 0.84 -24.94
N GLU A 125 -12.43 -0.30 -24.57
CA GLU A 125 -13.01 -1.21 -23.59
C GLU A 125 -13.07 -0.56 -22.21
N VAL A 126 -11.98 0.12 -21.77
CA VAL A 126 -11.92 0.89 -20.52
C VAL A 126 -13.00 1.98 -20.49
N LEU A 127 -13.13 2.77 -21.58
CA LEU A 127 -14.14 3.83 -21.67
C LEU A 127 -15.58 3.28 -21.71
N THR A 128 -15.77 2.07 -22.23
CA THR A 128 -17.07 1.39 -22.22
C THR A 128 -17.45 0.95 -20.81
N SER A 129 -16.51 0.35 -20.09
CA SER A 129 -16.72 -0.16 -18.73
C SER A 129 -16.77 0.98 -17.69
N ASN A 130 -16.11 2.10 -17.97
CA ASN A 130 -16.01 3.26 -17.08
C ASN A 130 -16.42 4.56 -17.80
N PRO A 131 -17.73 4.79 -18.00
CA PRO A 131 -18.23 5.90 -18.84
C PRO A 131 -17.97 7.30 -18.27
N SER A 132 -17.49 7.42 -17.03
CA SER A 132 -17.00 8.67 -16.46
C SER A 132 -15.61 9.07 -16.97
N PHE A 133 -14.86 8.14 -17.54
CA PHE A 133 -13.55 8.40 -18.12
C PHE A 133 -13.65 8.85 -19.57
N THR A 134 -12.64 9.57 -20.02
CA THR A 134 -12.44 9.99 -21.40
C THR A 134 -11.04 9.59 -21.88
N GLU A 135 -10.76 9.69 -23.16
CA GLU A 135 -9.40 9.45 -23.67
C GLU A 135 -8.35 10.38 -23.06
N ASN A 136 -8.78 11.53 -22.52
CA ASN A 136 -7.93 12.55 -21.89
C ASN A 136 -7.87 12.41 -20.36
N THR A 137 -8.64 11.52 -19.74
CA THR A 137 -8.51 11.21 -18.32
C THR A 137 -7.08 10.76 -18.05
N THR A 138 -6.43 11.34 -17.04
CA THR A 138 -5.02 11.05 -16.74
C THR A 138 -4.86 9.83 -15.84
N ARG A 139 -3.63 9.30 -15.76
CA ARG A 139 -3.29 8.22 -14.84
C ARG A 139 -3.66 8.58 -13.41
N LEU A 140 -3.31 9.78 -12.95
CA LEU A 140 -3.57 10.21 -11.59
C LEU A 140 -5.07 10.37 -11.31
N GLU A 141 -5.86 10.86 -12.29
CA GLU A 141 -7.32 10.94 -12.18
C GLU A 141 -7.98 9.56 -12.07
N VAL A 142 -7.39 8.51 -12.63
CA VAL A 142 -7.89 7.13 -12.41
C VAL A 142 -7.66 6.70 -10.96
N PHE A 143 -6.50 6.99 -10.38
CA PHE A 143 -6.23 6.75 -8.96
C PHE A 143 -7.19 7.55 -8.07
N ASP A 144 -7.48 8.82 -8.42
CA ASP A 144 -8.48 9.65 -7.73
C ASP A 144 -9.88 9.03 -7.77
N ALA A 145 -10.28 8.46 -8.92
CA ALA A 145 -11.57 7.80 -9.07
C ALA A 145 -11.68 6.53 -8.21
N ILE A 146 -10.60 5.74 -8.12
CA ILE A 146 -10.54 4.58 -7.24
C ILE A 146 -10.61 5.03 -5.77
N ALA A 147 -9.92 6.10 -5.40
CA ALA A 147 -9.96 6.62 -4.04
C ALA A 147 -11.35 7.14 -3.64
N ALA A 148 -12.06 7.79 -4.56
CA ALA A 148 -13.43 8.24 -4.34
C ALA A 148 -14.40 7.06 -4.18
N GLU A 149 -14.24 6.00 -4.97
CA GLU A 149 -15.06 4.79 -4.84
C GLU A 149 -14.73 4.02 -3.54
N ALA A 150 -13.45 3.98 -3.14
CA ALA A 150 -13.02 3.39 -1.88
C ALA A 150 -13.68 4.08 -0.68
N ASP A 151 -13.75 5.43 -0.69
CA ASP A 151 -14.49 6.21 0.32
C ASP A 151 -15.99 5.86 0.32
N THR A 152 -16.60 5.79 -0.86
CA THR A 152 -18.01 5.44 -1.03
C THR A 152 -18.35 4.07 -0.46
N GLN A 153 -17.49 3.08 -0.69
CA GLN A 153 -17.70 1.71 -0.24
C GLN A 153 -17.08 1.40 1.13
N GLN A 154 -16.43 2.39 1.75
CA GLN A 154 -15.75 2.26 3.04
C GLN A 154 -14.70 1.15 3.03
N ILE A 155 -13.79 1.22 2.06
CA ILE A 155 -12.59 0.38 1.94
C ILE A 155 -11.37 1.27 2.10
N TYR A 156 -10.47 0.92 3.01
CA TYR A 156 -9.23 1.65 3.23
C TYR A 156 -8.29 1.52 2.01
N ILE A 157 -7.49 2.54 1.79
CA ILE A 157 -6.38 2.49 0.83
C ILE A 157 -5.06 2.43 1.59
N HIS A 158 -4.29 1.41 1.30
CA HIS A 158 -2.85 1.34 1.50
C HIS A 158 -2.17 1.63 0.15
N LEU A 159 -1.52 2.78 0.03
CA LEU A 159 -0.89 3.21 -1.22
C LEU A 159 0.55 2.71 -1.27
N ASP A 160 0.87 1.84 -2.23
CA ASP A 160 2.16 1.19 -2.32
C ASP A 160 3.02 1.72 -3.46
N ASN A 161 4.22 2.22 -3.14
CA ASN A 161 5.24 2.45 -4.14
C ASN A 161 5.92 1.15 -4.55
N HIS A 162 5.41 0.56 -5.63
CA HIS A 162 5.79 -0.79 -6.07
C HIS A 162 7.13 -0.83 -6.81
N VAL A 163 7.29 0.07 -7.78
CA VAL A 163 8.49 0.16 -8.64
C VAL A 163 8.84 1.63 -8.92
N SER A 164 10.05 1.85 -9.44
CA SER A 164 10.45 3.16 -9.98
C SER A 164 9.98 3.31 -11.41
N LYS A 165 10.41 2.42 -12.33
CA LYS A 165 9.90 2.33 -13.69
C LYS A 165 8.67 1.42 -13.72
N GLY A 166 7.64 1.84 -14.42
CA GLY A 166 6.43 1.05 -14.65
C GLY A 166 6.73 -0.19 -15.48
N GLU A 167 6.78 -1.34 -14.83
CA GLU A 167 6.96 -2.66 -15.43
C GLU A 167 6.59 -3.75 -14.43
N TRP A 168 6.51 -4.99 -14.90
CA TRP A 168 6.29 -6.12 -14.02
C TRP A 168 7.44 -6.32 -13.04
N CYS A 169 7.14 -6.42 -11.75
CA CYS A 169 8.07 -6.68 -10.65
C CYS A 169 8.03 -8.19 -10.29
N CYS A 170 9.02 -8.85 -9.69
CA CYS A 170 10.27 -8.27 -9.27
C CYS A 170 11.40 -9.23 -9.61
N SER A 171 12.48 -8.77 -10.20
CA SER A 171 13.67 -9.57 -10.46
C SER A 171 14.94 -8.81 -10.06
N HIS A 172 16.07 -9.52 -9.99
CA HIS A 172 17.38 -8.89 -9.77
C HIS A 172 17.86 -8.07 -10.98
N THR A 173 17.21 -8.21 -12.14
CA THR A 173 17.65 -7.64 -13.42
C THR A 173 16.69 -6.61 -13.98
N ASP A 174 15.61 -6.27 -13.29
CA ASP A 174 14.60 -5.31 -13.75
C ASP A 174 15.02 -3.85 -13.59
N GLY A 175 16.15 -3.57 -12.96
CA GLY A 175 16.63 -2.20 -12.75
C GLY A 175 15.89 -1.42 -11.66
N ASN A 176 14.98 -2.07 -10.94
CA ASN A 176 14.16 -1.51 -9.85
C ASN A 176 14.56 -2.03 -8.47
N ALA A 177 15.64 -2.81 -8.35
CA ALA A 177 15.91 -3.65 -7.19
C ALA A 177 16.37 -2.88 -5.94
N TRP A 178 17.33 -1.97 -6.09
CA TRP A 178 17.99 -1.28 -4.98
C TRP A 178 18.22 0.20 -5.25
N PHE A 179 18.50 0.96 -4.21
CA PHE A 179 18.84 2.39 -4.29
C PHE A 179 19.98 2.64 -5.26
N GLY A 180 19.72 3.43 -6.32
CA GLY A 180 20.70 3.73 -7.37
C GLY A 180 20.78 2.70 -8.49
N ASP A 181 19.92 1.67 -8.51
CA ASP A 181 19.80 0.78 -9.66
C ASP A 181 19.33 1.54 -10.92
N THR A 182 19.34 0.90 -12.06
CA THR A 182 19.14 1.51 -13.39
C THR A 182 17.98 2.49 -13.44
N TYR A 183 16.84 2.13 -12.86
CA TYR A 183 15.63 2.96 -12.82
C TYR A 183 15.34 3.54 -11.44
N PHE A 184 16.06 3.11 -10.40
CA PHE A 184 15.80 3.54 -9.04
C PHE A 184 16.60 4.81 -8.69
N ASN A 185 16.19 5.96 -9.22
CA ASN A 185 16.73 7.24 -8.80
C ASN A 185 16.18 7.64 -7.42
N ILE A 186 17.08 7.74 -6.43
CA ILE A 186 16.72 8.01 -5.02
C ILE A 186 16.01 9.36 -4.85
N ALA A 187 16.44 10.39 -5.57
CA ALA A 187 15.86 11.73 -5.46
C ALA A 187 14.44 11.77 -6.05
N ASN A 188 14.23 11.11 -7.19
CA ASN A 188 12.92 10.98 -7.82
C ASN A 188 11.97 10.17 -6.94
N TRP A 189 12.45 9.06 -6.38
CA TRP A 189 11.68 8.23 -5.46
C TRP A 189 11.21 9.03 -4.23
N LYS A 190 12.11 9.71 -3.51
CA LYS A 190 11.75 10.55 -2.36
C LYS A 190 10.77 11.66 -2.74
N ARG A 191 10.97 12.30 -3.91
CA ARG A 191 10.06 13.31 -4.45
C ARG A 191 8.68 12.72 -4.78
N GLY A 192 8.64 11.53 -5.40
CA GLY A 192 7.42 10.83 -5.78
C GLY A 192 6.58 10.42 -4.56
N LEU A 193 7.22 9.89 -3.51
CA LEU A 193 6.56 9.58 -2.24
C LEU A 193 5.93 10.83 -1.61
N ALA A 194 6.69 11.91 -1.51
CA ALA A 194 6.18 13.18 -0.95
C ALA A 194 5.06 13.79 -1.81
N PHE A 195 5.15 13.67 -3.14
CA PHE A 195 4.10 14.10 -4.06
C PHE A 195 2.81 13.34 -3.82
N MET A 196 2.86 12.00 -3.81
CA MET A 196 1.67 11.16 -3.60
C MET A 196 1.08 11.36 -2.20
N ALA A 197 1.91 11.48 -1.17
CA ALA A 197 1.46 11.80 0.18
C ALA A 197 0.70 13.13 0.24
N ASN A 198 1.17 14.16 -0.46
CA ASN A 198 0.50 15.45 -0.53
C ASN A 198 -0.79 15.42 -1.37
N HIS A 199 -0.75 14.75 -2.54
CA HIS A 199 -1.91 14.61 -3.43
C HIS A 199 -3.05 13.87 -2.73
N ALA A 200 -2.73 12.75 -2.12
CA ALA A 200 -3.69 11.87 -1.46
C ALA A 200 -4.24 12.41 -0.12
N LYS A 201 -3.91 13.63 0.30
CA LYS A 201 -4.64 14.35 1.37
C LYS A 201 -6.13 14.53 1.06
N SER A 202 -6.46 14.56 -0.23
CA SER A 202 -7.84 14.67 -0.71
C SER A 202 -8.60 13.33 -0.69
N TRP A 203 -7.93 12.21 -0.39
CA TRP A 203 -8.52 10.88 -0.35
C TRP A 203 -8.89 10.48 1.08
N PRO A 204 -10.17 10.55 1.50
CA PRO A 204 -10.56 10.18 2.85
C PRO A 204 -10.19 8.73 3.19
N ALA A 205 -10.25 7.84 2.19
CA ALA A 205 -9.96 6.42 2.34
C ALA A 205 -8.45 6.11 2.54
N LEU A 206 -7.52 7.05 2.30
CA LEU A 206 -6.09 6.82 2.51
C LEU A 206 -5.78 6.69 4.00
N THR A 207 -5.35 5.53 4.43
CA THR A 207 -4.98 5.26 5.83
C THR A 207 -3.51 4.90 6.01
N SER A 208 -2.82 4.48 4.95
CA SER A 208 -1.42 4.09 5.02
C SER A 208 -0.69 4.19 3.68
N MET A 209 0.64 4.31 3.74
CA MET A 209 1.53 4.35 2.58
C MET A 209 2.75 3.46 2.83
N SER A 210 3.14 2.66 1.83
CA SER A 210 4.40 1.93 1.81
C SER A 210 5.53 2.80 1.24
N LEU A 211 6.73 2.65 1.79
CA LEU A 211 7.91 3.36 1.32
C LEU A 211 8.45 2.78 0.02
N ARG A 212 8.59 1.46 -0.03
CA ARG A 212 9.07 0.75 -1.21
C ARG A 212 8.77 -0.75 -1.13
N ASN A 213 8.21 -1.29 -2.19
CA ASN A 213 8.01 -2.71 -2.38
C ASN A 213 9.33 -3.41 -2.67
N GLU A 214 9.56 -4.53 -2.00
CA GLU A 214 10.53 -5.57 -2.31
C GLU A 214 11.95 -5.06 -2.66
N LEU A 215 12.58 -4.34 -1.72
CA LEU A 215 13.99 -4.04 -1.80
C LEU A 215 14.79 -5.35 -1.86
N ARG A 216 15.70 -5.45 -2.83
CA ARG A 216 16.44 -6.67 -3.13
C ARG A 216 17.79 -6.38 -3.76
N THR A 217 18.66 -7.38 -3.78
CA THR A 217 19.97 -7.30 -4.42
C THR A 217 19.83 -7.13 -5.94
N THR A 218 20.59 -6.21 -6.51
CA THR A 218 20.69 -6.02 -7.97
C THR A 218 21.44 -7.15 -8.66
N ALA A 219 21.38 -7.20 -9.97
CA ALA A 219 22.15 -8.17 -10.78
C ALA A 219 23.67 -8.17 -10.50
N ASN A 220 24.22 -7.03 -10.07
CA ASN A 220 25.64 -6.88 -9.76
C ASN A 220 25.98 -7.21 -8.30
N GLY A 221 25.02 -7.73 -7.53
CA GLY A 221 25.21 -8.09 -6.12
C GLY A 221 25.21 -6.89 -5.16
N THR A 222 24.79 -5.71 -5.61
CA THR A 222 24.60 -4.54 -4.74
C THR A 222 23.20 -4.61 -4.13
N GLY A 223 23.08 -4.49 -2.83
CA GLY A 223 21.78 -4.52 -2.13
C GLY A 223 21.88 -5.17 -0.76
N ASP A 224 20.73 -5.38 -0.14
CA ASP A 224 20.55 -6.04 1.16
C ASP A 224 21.54 -5.52 2.25
N ASN A 225 21.62 -4.19 2.34
CA ASN A 225 22.52 -3.50 3.24
C ASN A 225 21.76 -2.56 4.17
N TRP A 226 21.75 -2.87 5.46
CA TRP A 226 20.98 -2.12 6.47
C TRP A 226 21.45 -0.67 6.63
N VAL A 227 22.74 -0.36 6.49
CA VAL A 227 23.22 1.04 6.55
C VAL A 227 22.63 1.85 5.42
N SER A 228 22.71 1.36 4.19
CA SER A 228 22.11 2.01 3.02
C SER A 228 20.59 2.07 3.10
N TRP A 229 19.95 1.02 3.64
CA TRP A 229 18.51 1.03 3.93
C TRP A 229 18.16 2.19 4.87
N TYR A 230 18.83 2.29 6.00
CA TYR A 230 18.58 3.33 7.00
C TYR A 230 18.78 4.75 6.43
N GLU A 231 19.90 4.98 5.74
CA GLU A 231 20.23 6.28 5.12
C GLU A 231 19.21 6.75 4.08
N ASN A 232 18.45 5.85 3.47
CA ASN A 232 17.48 6.19 2.44
C ASN A 232 16.03 6.12 2.92
N ILE A 233 15.66 5.11 3.69
CA ILE A 233 14.29 4.89 4.17
C ILE A 233 13.88 5.99 5.16
N ILE A 234 14.75 6.35 6.12
CA ILE A 234 14.41 7.37 7.10
C ILE A 234 14.10 8.73 6.46
N PRO A 235 14.95 9.31 5.59
CA PRO A 235 14.59 10.57 4.92
C PRO A 235 13.37 10.47 4.00
N ALA A 236 13.05 9.29 3.47
CA ALA A 236 11.84 9.08 2.69
C ALA A 236 10.59 9.11 3.56
N ALA A 237 10.62 8.44 4.71
CA ALA A 237 9.54 8.48 5.70
C ALA A 237 9.31 9.88 6.26
N ASP A 238 10.40 10.62 6.57
CA ASP A 238 10.34 12.04 6.94
C ASP A 238 9.63 12.86 5.87
N GLY A 239 9.92 12.58 4.59
CA GLY A 239 9.29 13.25 3.44
C GLY A 239 7.78 13.01 3.37
N ILE A 240 7.34 11.77 3.55
CA ILE A 240 5.92 11.41 3.62
C ILE A 240 5.25 12.12 4.78
N HIS A 241 5.79 11.96 6.01
CA HIS A 241 5.21 12.55 7.21
C HIS A 241 5.11 14.08 7.12
N LYS A 242 6.12 14.73 6.61
CA LYS A 242 6.12 16.18 6.37
C LYS A 242 5.06 16.60 5.35
N ALA A 243 4.91 15.82 4.27
CA ALA A 243 3.93 16.10 3.22
C ALA A 243 2.50 15.82 3.70
N ASN A 244 2.27 14.74 4.41
CA ASN A 244 0.98 14.32 4.97
C ASN A 244 1.18 13.54 6.28
N PRO A 245 0.90 14.13 7.46
CA PRO A 245 1.11 13.45 8.74
C PRO A 245 -0.02 12.47 9.12
N SER A 246 -1.05 12.32 8.29
CA SER A 246 -2.24 11.52 8.63
C SER A 246 -2.03 10.01 8.47
N PRO A 247 -1.51 9.48 7.34
CA PRO A 247 -1.42 8.04 7.12
C PRO A 247 -0.34 7.38 7.99
N LEU A 248 -0.51 6.09 8.23
CA LEU A 248 0.55 5.21 8.70
C LEU A 248 1.62 5.08 7.61
N ILE A 249 2.86 4.84 8.02
CA ILE A 249 4.00 4.65 7.11
C ILE A 249 4.51 3.23 7.29
N PHE A 250 4.45 2.45 6.23
CA PHE A 250 4.87 1.06 6.22
C PHE A 250 6.33 0.96 5.81
N PHE A 251 7.11 0.34 6.65
CA PHE A 251 8.53 0.12 6.49
C PHE A 251 8.77 -1.32 6.09
N SER A 252 9.12 -1.52 4.85
CA SER A 252 9.54 -2.80 4.32
C SER A 252 11.01 -3.11 4.65
N GLY A 253 11.34 -4.38 4.66
CA GLY A 253 12.69 -4.84 5.01
C GLY A 253 13.60 -5.06 3.80
N LEU A 254 14.54 -6.00 3.98
CA LEU A 254 15.45 -6.46 2.95
C LEU A 254 14.92 -7.75 2.30
N ASN A 255 15.61 -8.17 1.22
CA ASN A 255 15.41 -9.45 0.56
C ASN A 255 13.94 -9.74 0.22
N TYR A 256 13.33 -8.89 -0.65
CA TYR A 256 11.92 -9.01 -1.04
C TYR A 256 10.96 -8.88 0.16
N ASP A 257 11.23 -7.94 1.06
CA ASP A 257 10.43 -7.69 2.27
C ASP A 257 10.24 -8.92 3.17
N THR A 258 11.25 -9.81 3.17
CA THR A 258 11.26 -11.02 4.01
C THR A 258 12.18 -10.89 5.23
N GLN A 259 12.80 -9.74 5.47
CA GLN A 259 13.76 -9.54 6.55
C GLN A 259 13.55 -8.19 7.22
N LEU A 260 13.05 -8.20 8.46
CA LEU A 260 12.95 -7.06 9.36
C LEU A 260 13.43 -7.38 10.78
N GLY A 261 13.78 -8.63 11.07
CA GLY A 261 14.18 -9.07 12.41
C GLY A 261 15.25 -8.16 13.04
N THR A 262 16.31 -7.85 12.30
CA THR A 262 17.38 -6.93 12.75
C THR A 262 16.84 -5.57 13.22
N ILE A 263 15.88 -5.00 12.52
CA ILE A 263 15.25 -3.71 12.88
C ILE A 263 14.34 -3.88 14.08
N VAL A 264 13.51 -4.91 14.07
CA VAL A 264 12.54 -5.21 15.13
C VAL A 264 13.26 -5.49 16.45
N ASP A 265 14.36 -6.24 16.42
CA ASP A 265 15.14 -6.61 17.61
C ASP A 265 16.14 -5.52 18.05
N GLY A 266 16.25 -4.41 17.29
CA GLY A 266 17.15 -3.31 17.63
C GLY A 266 18.63 -3.68 17.54
N GLU A 267 18.97 -4.64 16.68
CA GLU A 267 20.35 -5.07 16.45
C GLU A 267 21.20 -3.98 15.78
N ASP A 268 22.51 -4.14 15.81
CA ASP A 268 23.44 -3.27 15.08
C ASP A 268 23.25 -3.45 13.57
N ILE A 269 22.80 -2.39 12.90
CA ILE A 269 22.62 -2.34 11.45
C ILE A 269 23.91 -2.04 10.70
N GLY A 270 24.99 -1.82 11.43
CA GLY A 270 26.33 -1.50 10.98
C GLY A 270 26.85 -0.20 11.59
N ASN A 271 28.17 -0.13 11.74
CA ASN A 271 28.88 1.03 12.29
C ASN A 271 28.47 1.42 13.73
N GLY A 272 27.94 0.48 14.54
CA GLY A 272 27.46 0.75 15.88
C GLY A 272 26.14 1.53 15.92
N THR A 273 25.36 1.50 14.86
CA THR A 273 24.04 2.13 14.74
C THR A 273 22.96 1.08 14.90
N SER A 274 21.90 1.39 15.65
CA SER A 274 20.67 0.61 15.73
C SER A 274 19.48 1.49 15.41
N PHE A 275 18.42 0.90 14.87
CA PHE A 275 17.14 1.59 14.70
C PHE A 275 16.42 1.68 16.05
N ALA A 276 15.85 2.83 16.36
CA ALA A 276 14.97 2.97 17.53
C ALA A 276 13.72 3.78 17.13
N LEU A 277 12.53 3.23 17.38
CA LEU A 277 11.25 3.91 17.12
C LEU A 277 11.20 5.28 17.79
N SER A 278 11.73 5.42 19.01
CA SER A 278 11.72 6.65 19.78
C SER A 278 12.47 7.82 19.15
N ASP A 279 13.34 7.55 18.19
CA ASP A 279 14.16 8.58 17.53
C ASP A 279 13.40 9.33 16.44
N HIS A 280 12.18 8.86 16.10
CA HIS A 280 11.38 9.40 15.01
C HIS A 280 10.15 10.14 15.53
N ALA A 281 9.92 11.37 15.03
CA ALA A 281 8.77 12.20 15.40
C ALA A 281 7.41 11.56 15.02
N TYR A 282 7.45 10.55 14.13
CA TYR A 282 6.30 9.77 13.66
C TYR A 282 6.36 8.31 14.15
N ALA A 283 6.96 8.05 15.29
CA ALA A 283 7.03 6.69 15.87
C ALA A 283 5.66 6.01 15.95
N ASP A 284 4.61 6.80 16.26
CA ASP A 284 3.22 6.35 16.31
C ASP A 284 2.55 6.17 14.93
N LYS A 285 3.31 6.25 13.84
CA LYS A 285 2.88 6.02 12.46
C LYS A 285 3.55 4.81 11.82
N ILE A 286 4.56 4.24 12.45
CA ILE A 286 5.36 3.18 11.86
C ILE A 286 4.65 1.84 11.99
N VAL A 287 4.55 1.13 10.85
CA VAL A 287 4.08 -0.26 10.72
C VAL A 287 5.15 -1.05 9.99
N TRP A 288 5.42 -2.26 10.43
CA TRP A 288 6.33 -3.18 9.77
C TRP A 288 5.61 -3.91 8.64
N GLU A 289 6.23 -3.97 7.47
CA GLU A 289 5.70 -4.61 6.26
C GLU A 289 6.52 -5.85 5.93
N LEU A 290 5.85 -6.98 5.75
CA LEU A 290 6.47 -8.25 5.37
C LEU A 290 5.71 -8.91 4.23
N HIS A 291 6.45 -9.70 3.43
CA HIS A 291 5.95 -10.59 2.39
C HIS A 291 6.28 -12.04 2.69
N ASN A 292 5.45 -12.95 2.23
CA ASN A 292 5.72 -14.37 2.35
C ASN A 292 5.15 -15.16 1.17
N TYR A 293 6.00 -15.93 0.52
CA TYR A 293 5.64 -16.82 -0.61
C TYR A 293 6.23 -18.21 -0.45
N ALA A 294 6.29 -18.74 0.79
CA ALA A 294 6.83 -20.06 1.09
C ALA A 294 5.91 -21.21 0.64
N ASN A 295 5.40 -21.16 -0.59
CA ASN A 295 4.41 -22.10 -1.14
C ASN A 295 4.87 -23.57 -1.15
N SER A 296 6.18 -23.84 -1.03
CA SER A 296 6.73 -25.19 -0.91
C SER A 296 6.77 -25.74 0.51
N ALA A 297 6.30 -24.99 1.50
CA ALA A 297 6.30 -25.42 2.90
C ALA A 297 5.44 -26.67 3.10
N THR A 298 5.93 -27.60 3.92
CA THR A 298 5.29 -28.88 4.21
C THR A 298 4.70 -28.99 5.61
N ASN A 299 4.96 -28.02 6.47
CA ASN A 299 4.41 -27.94 7.81
C ASN A 299 4.32 -26.48 8.30
N CYS A 300 3.44 -26.21 9.27
CA CYS A 300 3.25 -24.87 9.81
C CYS A 300 4.43 -24.38 10.66
N GLY A 301 5.15 -25.25 11.32
CA GLY A 301 6.26 -24.85 12.19
C GLY A 301 7.37 -24.09 11.44
N ASP A 302 7.65 -24.52 10.20
CA ASP A 302 8.65 -23.83 9.36
C ASP A 302 8.19 -22.43 8.95
N ILE A 303 6.90 -22.27 8.62
CA ILE A 303 6.31 -20.98 8.26
C ILE A 303 6.28 -20.04 9.49
N GLU A 304 5.76 -20.52 10.62
CA GLU A 304 5.67 -19.77 11.87
C GLU A 304 7.05 -19.32 12.34
N GLY A 305 8.02 -20.23 12.35
CA GLY A 305 9.41 -19.93 12.72
C GLY A 305 10.08 -18.92 11.78
N SER A 306 9.82 -19.03 10.48
CA SER A 306 10.31 -18.07 9.47
C SER A 306 9.70 -16.68 9.71
N LEU A 307 8.40 -16.55 9.78
CA LEU A 307 7.70 -15.28 10.00
C LEU A 307 8.16 -14.61 11.31
N ARG A 308 8.28 -15.39 12.39
CA ARG A 308 8.76 -14.89 13.66
C ARG A 308 10.15 -14.28 13.55
N ASN A 309 11.10 -14.97 12.92
CA ASN A 309 12.47 -14.49 12.71
C ASN A 309 12.54 -13.30 11.74
N GLN A 310 11.57 -13.17 10.87
CA GLN A 310 11.46 -12.07 9.92
C GLN A 310 10.95 -10.77 10.55
N GLY A 311 10.36 -10.81 11.75
CA GLY A 311 9.89 -9.63 12.48
C GLY A 311 8.52 -9.80 13.16
N TYR A 312 7.80 -10.93 12.94
CA TYR A 312 6.51 -11.17 13.60
C TYR A 312 6.62 -11.40 15.11
N ASN A 313 7.83 -11.61 15.67
CA ASN A 313 8.06 -11.59 17.11
C ASN A 313 7.55 -10.30 17.77
N ALA A 314 7.51 -9.16 17.06
CA ALA A 314 6.88 -7.92 17.52
C ALA A 314 5.37 -8.08 17.82
N MET A 315 4.70 -9.01 17.13
CA MET A 315 3.26 -9.29 17.31
C MET A 315 2.98 -10.32 18.41
N GLU A 316 3.99 -11.05 18.83
CA GLU A 316 3.85 -12.13 19.82
C GLU A 316 4.10 -11.71 21.26
N GLY A 317 4.54 -10.46 21.49
CA GLY A 317 4.94 -9.98 22.81
C GLY A 317 6.29 -10.55 23.28
N ASP A 318 7.13 -10.97 22.33
CA ASP A 318 8.48 -11.45 22.61
C ASP A 318 9.36 -10.31 23.13
N SER A 319 10.12 -10.57 24.18
CA SER A 319 11.03 -9.57 24.79
C SER A 319 12.23 -9.21 23.90
N SER A 320 12.50 -10.00 22.84
CA SER A 320 13.54 -9.66 21.85
C SER A 320 13.11 -8.51 20.94
N ALA A 321 11.80 -8.32 20.72
CA ALA A 321 11.27 -7.24 19.90
C ALA A 321 11.36 -5.89 20.63
N VAL A 322 12.47 -5.19 20.46
CA VAL A 322 12.72 -3.87 21.07
C VAL A 322 11.87 -2.78 20.40
N ASN A 323 11.76 -2.84 19.09
CA ASN A 323 10.97 -1.89 18.27
C ASN A 323 9.59 -2.45 17.97
N THR A 324 8.75 -2.58 19.01
CA THR A 324 7.40 -3.11 18.88
C THR A 324 6.48 -2.14 18.15
N ALA A 325 6.03 -2.54 16.96
CA ALA A 325 5.01 -1.88 16.16
C ALA A 325 4.14 -2.94 15.48
N PRO A 326 2.97 -2.60 14.91
CA PRO A 326 2.17 -3.56 14.17
C PRO A 326 2.97 -4.15 13.01
N VAL A 327 2.76 -5.44 12.70
CA VAL A 327 3.28 -6.10 11.51
C VAL A 327 2.10 -6.47 10.61
N VAL A 328 2.19 -6.13 9.34
CA VAL A 328 1.19 -6.50 8.34
C VAL A 328 1.85 -7.32 7.23
N LEU A 329 1.25 -8.44 6.88
CA LEU A 329 1.66 -9.25 5.72
C LEU A 329 1.01 -8.65 4.47
N THR A 330 1.69 -7.69 3.84
CA THR A 330 1.14 -6.92 2.72
C THR A 330 1.14 -7.68 1.40
N GLU A 331 1.93 -8.76 1.33
CA GLU A 331 1.82 -9.74 0.25
C GLU A 331 2.00 -11.17 0.76
N PHE A 332 1.10 -12.00 0.34
CA PHE A 332 1.18 -13.46 0.34
C PHE A 332 0.22 -13.96 -0.73
N GLY A 333 0.45 -15.13 -1.27
CA GLY A 333 -0.45 -15.61 -2.31
C GLY A 333 -0.13 -17.03 -2.77
N PHE A 334 -1.04 -17.56 -3.54
CA PHE A 334 -0.98 -18.90 -4.10
C PHE A 334 -1.89 -19.00 -5.33
N ASP A 335 -1.67 -20.03 -6.18
CA ASP A 335 -2.52 -20.32 -7.32
C ASP A 335 -3.96 -20.61 -6.85
N GLN A 336 -4.92 -19.87 -7.37
CA GLN A 336 -6.32 -19.93 -6.92
C GLN A 336 -7.04 -21.21 -7.38
N ASN A 337 -6.50 -21.93 -8.38
CA ASN A 337 -7.13 -23.17 -8.84
C ASN A 337 -6.94 -24.34 -7.85
N SER A 338 -5.87 -24.32 -7.05
CA SER A 338 -5.54 -25.43 -6.15
C SER A 338 -4.84 -25.04 -4.84
N GLY A 339 -4.36 -23.81 -4.73
CA GLY A 339 -3.46 -23.40 -3.66
C GLY A 339 -4.13 -23.15 -2.32
N SER A 340 -5.44 -22.87 -2.26
CA SER A 340 -6.18 -22.59 -1.02
C SER A 340 -6.20 -23.75 -0.02
N GLU A 341 -6.08 -24.97 -0.51
CA GLU A 341 -6.01 -26.19 0.31
C GLU A 341 -4.56 -26.59 0.68
N SER A 342 -3.56 -25.84 0.19
CA SER A 342 -2.15 -26.13 0.45
C SER A 342 -1.81 -25.96 1.94
N VAL A 343 -0.76 -26.65 2.39
CA VAL A 343 -0.22 -26.48 3.75
C VAL A 343 0.15 -25.00 3.98
N TYR A 344 0.75 -24.35 2.98
CA TYR A 344 1.11 -22.96 3.06
C TYR A 344 -0.09 -22.04 3.36
N ALA A 345 -1.15 -22.11 2.54
CA ALA A 345 -2.32 -21.26 2.72
C ALA A 345 -2.97 -21.48 4.11
N GLN A 346 -3.18 -22.73 4.51
CA GLN A 346 -3.77 -23.06 5.79
C GLN A 346 -2.91 -22.58 6.98
N CYS A 347 -1.58 -22.67 6.87
CA CYS A 347 -0.67 -22.25 7.92
C CYS A 347 -0.59 -20.73 8.04
N ILE A 348 -0.56 -19.98 6.94
CA ILE A 348 -0.61 -18.50 6.95
C ILE A 348 -1.89 -18.02 7.63
N LYS A 349 -3.04 -18.55 7.22
CA LYS A 349 -4.32 -18.22 7.82
C LYS A 349 -4.31 -18.49 9.32
N LYS A 350 -3.97 -19.74 9.71
CA LYS A 350 -3.91 -20.12 11.12
C LYS A 350 -2.98 -19.20 11.92
N TYR A 351 -1.78 -18.96 11.44
CA TYR A 351 -0.82 -18.12 12.15
C TYR A 351 -1.36 -16.71 12.40
N LEU A 352 -1.82 -16.04 11.35
CA LEU A 352 -2.29 -14.65 11.44
C LEU A 352 -3.57 -14.50 12.28
N THR A 353 -4.49 -15.48 12.25
CA THR A 353 -5.73 -15.41 13.04
C THR A 353 -5.56 -15.82 14.50
N THR A 354 -4.44 -16.51 14.86
CA THR A 354 -4.20 -16.99 16.22
C THR A 354 -3.03 -16.32 16.95
N LEU A 355 -2.55 -15.20 16.45
CA LEU A 355 -1.49 -14.43 17.12
C LEU A 355 -1.91 -14.00 18.53
N PRO A 356 -1.01 -14.04 19.52
CA PRO A 356 -1.29 -13.57 20.87
C PRO A 356 -1.76 -12.10 20.86
N GLY A 357 -2.91 -11.81 21.47
CA GLY A 357 -3.45 -10.44 21.57
C GLY A 357 -4.26 -9.96 20.38
N GLY A 358 -4.61 -10.84 19.44
CA GLY A 358 -5.52 -10.59 18.32
C GLY A 358 -4.90 -10.81 16.95
N PRO A 359 -5.73 -10.88 15.91
CA PRO A 359 -5.28 -11.17 14.55
C PRO A 359 -4.27 -10.18 13.98
N GLY A 360 -3.37 -10.66 13.13
CA GLY A 360 -2.47 -9.85 12.31
C GLY A 360 -3.15 -9.39 11.02
N GLY A 361 -2.77 -8.18 10.55
CA GLY A 361 -3.25 -7.66 9.26
C GLY A 361 -2.59 -8.35 8.08
N TRP A 362 -3.32 -8.40 6.94
CA TRP A 362 -2.83 -9.01 5.72
C TRP A 362 -3.50 -8.45 4.46
N MET A 363 -2.82 -8.59 3.31
CA MET A 363 -3.33 -8.27 1.98
C MET A 363 -2.88 -9.35 0.99
N GLN A 364 -3.83 -10.10 0.43
CA GLN A 364 -3.52 -11.21 -0.48
C GLN A 364 -3.09 -10.71 -1.86
N TRP A 365 -2.07 -11.28 -2.43
CA TRP A 365 -1.74 -11.17 -3.84
C TRP A 365 -2.55 -12.22 -4.60
N VAL A 366 -3.58 -11.93 -5.41
CA VAL A 366 -3.93 -10.62 -5.99
C VAL A 366 -5.42 -10.61 -6.40
N ILE A 367 -6.04 -9.46 -6.58
CA ILE A 367 -7.42 -9.38 -7.12
C ILE A 367 -7.47 -9.69 -8.62
N SER A 368 -6.39 -9.38 -9.36
CA SER A 368 -6.33 -9.38 -10.81
C SER A 368 -6.60 -10.72 -11.45
N GLY A 369 -7.61 -10.77 -12.33
CA GLY A 369 -7.85 -11.94 -13.19
C GLY A 369 -6.90 -12.02 -14.39
N SER A 370 -6.46 -10.87 -14.88
CA SER A 370 -5.51 -10.70 -15.98
C SER A 370 -4.80 -9.35 -15.87
N TYR A 371 -3.76 -9.15 -16.69
CA TYR A 371 -3.02 -7.90 -16.80
C TYR A 371 -3.10 -7.35 -18.22
N TYR A 372 -3.09 -6.01 -18.38
CA TYR A 372 -2.97 -5.38 -19.70
C TYR A 372 -1.75 -5.90 -20.47
N ILE A 373 -0.61 -5.98 -19.77
CA ILE A 373 0.62 -6.55 -20.23
C ILE A 373 1.45 -7.07 -19.06
N ARG A 374 2.03 -8.24 -19.19
CA ARG A 374 2.96 -8.81 -18.22
C ARG A 374 4.05 -9.57 -18.97
N GLU A 375 5.31 -9.20 -18.74
CA GLU A 375 6.47 -9.84 -19.36
C GLU A 375 6.34 -9.91 -20.90
N GLY A 376 5.82 -8.85 -21.53
CA GLY A 376 5.59 -8.74 -22.97
C GLY A 376 4.34 -9.45 -23.48
N GLY A 377 3.66 -10.27 -22.67
CA GLY A 377 2.39 -10.90 -23.00
C GLY A 377 1.22 -9.97 -22.71
N GLN A 378 0.46 -9.61 -23.76
CA GLN A 378 -0.73 -8.77 -23.61
C GLN A 378 -1.93 -9.62 -23.19
N ASP A 379 -2.83 -9.01 -22.40
CA ASP A 379 -4.03 -9.65 -21.83
C ASP A 379 -3.67 -10.97 -21.13
N LYS A 380 -2.64 -10.91 -20.28
CA LYS A 380 -2.03 -12.08 -19.64
C LYS A 380 -2.88 -12.56 -18.47
N ASP A 381 -3.33 -13.81 -18.52
CA ASP A 381 -4.07 -14.45 -17.41
C ASP A 381 -3.24 -14.53 -16.13
N GLU A 382 -3.89 -14.32 -14.97
CA GLU A 382 -3.28 -14.41 -13.65
C GLU A 382 -3.94 -15.52 -12.81
N THR A 383 -3.30 -16.68 -12.74
CA THR A 383 -3.85 -17.82 -12.00
C THR A 383 -3.87 -17.65 -10.48
N TRP A 384 -3.13 -16.66 -9.96
CA TRP A 384 -3.15 -16.26 -8.53
C TRP A 384 -4.25 -15.25 -8.24
N GLY A 385 -4.94 -14.79 -9.30
CA GLY A 385 -6.03 -13.83 -9.20
C GLY A 385 -7.28 -14.41 -8.56
N LEU A 386 -7.85 -13.68 -7.60
CA LEU A 386 -9.16 -14.02 -7.02
C LEU A 386 -10.26 -13.98 -8.10
N LEU A 387 -10.16 -13.05 -9.05
CA LEU A 387 -11.10 -12.94 -10.16
C LEU A 387 -10.65 -13.80 -11.35
N ASN A 388 -11.60 -14.22 -12.18
CA ASN A 388 -11.33 -14.88 -13.45
C ASN A 388 -10.71 -13.90 -14.46
N HIS A 389 -10.26 -14.40 -15.60
CA HIS A 389 -9.59 -13.62 -16.63
C HIS A 389 -10.34 -12.32 -17.00
N GLU A 390 -11.64 -12.40 -17.20
CA GLU A 390 -12.51 -11.26 -17.57
C GLU A 390 -12.97 -10.42 -16.38
N TRP A 391 -12.45 -10.67 -15.19
CA TRP A 391 -12.81 -9.96 -13.95
C TRP A 391 -14.31 -10.01 -13.61
N SER A 392 -15.06 -10.87 -14.30
CA SER A 392 -16.52 -10.95 -14.23
C SER A 392 -17.00 -11.75 -13.02
N ASP A 393 -16.22 -12.74 -12.59
CA ASP A 393 -16.59 -13.66 -11.51
C ASP A 393 -15.36 -14.14 -10.72
N TRP A 394 -15.57 -14.85 -9.63
CA TRP A 394 -14.49 -15.48 -8.88
C TRP A 394 -13.85 -16.60 -9.70
N ARG A 395 -12.52 -16.70 -9.63
CA ARG A 395 -11.78 -17.73 -10.38
C ARG A 395 -12.08 -19.15 -9.88
N ASN A 396 -12.20 -19.31 -8.57
CA ASN A 396 -12.45 -20.62 -7.95
C ASN A 396 -13.26 -20.44 -6.65
N GLN A 397 -14.39 -21.12 -6.53
CA GLN A 397 -15.27 -20.97 -5.39
C GLN A 397 -14.62 -21.45 -4.07
N THR A 398 -13.86 -22.55 -4.10
CA THR A 398 -13.16 -23.06 -2.90
C THR A 398 -12.13 -22.04 -2.40
N ALA A 399 -11.39 -21.40 -3.30
CA ALA A 399 -10.43 -20.36 -2.93
C ALA A 399 -11.13 -19.09 -2.42
N THR A 400 -12.27 -18.74 -3.02
CA THR A 400 -13.12 -17.62 -2.55
C THR A 400 -13.66 -17.86 -1.15
N ASP A 401 -14.16 -19.06 -0.89
CA ASP A 401 -14.68 -19.46 0.43
C ASP A 401 -13.56 -19.46 1.50
N TYR A 402 -12.35 -19.93 1.14
CA TYR A 402 -11.18 -19.83 2.01
C TYR A 402 -10.86 -18.37 2.34
N THR A 403 -10.78 -17.50 1.33
CA THR A 403 -10.47 -16.08 1.53
C THR A 403 -11.53 -15.40 2.39
N LYS A 404 -12.80 -15.66 2.12
CA LYS A 404 -13.91 -15.13 2.93
C LYS A 404 -13.84 -15.58 4.40
N SER A 405 -13.61 -16.87 4.64
CA SER A 405 -13.39 -17.38 5.99
C SER A 405 -12.17 -16.74 6.67
N PHE A 406 -11.10 -16.43 5.92
CA PHE A 406 -9.95 -15.74 6.47
C PHE A 406 -10.28 -14.30 6.87
N VAL A 407 -11.04 -13.57 6.04
CA VAL A 407 -11.55 -12.24 6.37
C VAL A 407 -12.40 -12.29 7.64
N ASP A 408 -13.39 -13.20 7.69
CA ASP A 408 -14.31 -13.35 8.81
C ASP A 408 -13.55 -13.62 10.14
N GLU A 409 -12.53 -14.50 10.11
CA GLU A 409 -11.71 -14.82 11.29
C GLU A 409 -10.76 -13.67 11.69
N THR A 410 -10.38 -12.82 10.75
CA THR A 410 -9.49 -11.67 11.01
C THR A 410 -10.25 -10.46 11.56
N LEU A 411 -11.51 -10.25 11.13
CA LEU A 411 -12.29 -9.06 11.47
C LEU A 411 -13.39 -9.32 12.50
N ALA A 412 -13.43 -10.54 13.08
CA ALA A 412 -14.42 -10.99 14.06
C ALA A 412 -14.41 -10.18 15.38
#